data_f575889377c479f951209cc9d1fb0800
#
_entry.id   f575889377c479f951209cc9d1fb0800
#
_cell.length_a   1.000
_cell.length_b   1.000
_cell.length_c   1.000
_cell.angle_alpha   90.00
_cell.angle_beta   90.00
_cell.angle_gamma   90.00
#
_symmetry.space_group_name_H-M   'P 1'
#
loop_
_entity.id
_entity.type
_entity.pdbx_description
1 polymer ?
#
loop_
_entity_poly.entity_id
_entity_poly.type
_entity_poly.pdbx_seq_one_letter_code
_entity_poly.pdbx_strand_id
1 'polypeptide(L)'
;SVVVVVSFFAKDGGLDELISVMHQICPETRAFAGCLSLKMCVERELNKVQFFQEWETKSHQEAYGDWRMANGFDLVDPLIDGEPGIVYFDVHTTY
;
A
#
# COMPACT_ATOMS: atom_id res chain seq x y z
N SER A 1 -1.87 12.68 -12.79
CA SER A 1 -1.79 11.53 -11.90
C SER A 1 -1.24 11.92 -10.53
N VAL A 2 -1.42 11.07 -9.54
CA VAL A 2 -0.87 11.23 -8.21
C VAL A 2 0.01 10.03 -7.88
N VAL A 3 1.10 10.28 -7.19
CA VAL A 3 1.94 9.23 -6.59
C VAL A 3 1.55 9.13 -5.11
N VAL A 4 1.33 7.93 -4.65
CA VAL A 4 0.95 7.67 -3.26
C VAL A 4 1.95 6.69 -2.65
N VAL A 5 2.48 7.04 -1.48
CA VAL A 5 3.36 6.15 -0.73
C VAL A 5 2.62 5.71 0.53
N VAL A 6 2.38 4.41 0.63
CA VAL A 6 1.72 3.79 1.78
C VAL A 6 2.74 2.96 2.54
N SER A 7 2.86 3.18 3.84
CA SER A 7 3.89 2.55 4.67
C SER A 7 3.26 1.71 5.78
N PHE A 8 3.83 0.54 6.01
CA PHE A 8 3.43 -0.38 7.08
C PHE A 8 4.66 -0.83 7.84
N PHE A 9 4.60 -0.76 9.16
CA PHE A 9 5.60 -1.38 10.02
C PHE A 9 5.07 -2.74 10.49
N ALA A 10 5.83 -3.79 10.27
CA ALA A 10 5.47 -5.12 10.75
C ALA A 10 5.72 -5.22 12.25
N LYS A 11 4.94 -6.05 12.93
CA LYS A 11 5.25 -6.46 14.30
C LYS A 11 6.56 -7.24 14.32
N ASP A 12 7.23 -7.27 15.46
CA ASP A 12 8.49 -7.98 15.63
C ASP A 12 8.37 -9.44 15.17
N GLY A 13 9.28 -9.85 14.28
CA GLY A 13 9.31 -11.20 13.72
C GLY A 13 8.24 -11.45 12.66
N GLY A 14 7.42 -10.47 12.30
CA GLY A 14 6.26 -10.65 11.41
C GLY A 14 6.45 -10.16 9.99
N LEU A 15 7.64 -9.67 9.61
CA LEU A 15 7.84 -9.04 8.31
C LEU A 15 7.56 -9.99 7.13
N ASP A 16 8.07 -11.21 7.19
CA ASP A 16 7.89 -12.16 6.08
C ASP A 16 6.43 -12.59 5.93
N GLU A 17 5.70 -12.73 7.03
CA GLU A 17 4.27 -13.01 6.98
C GLU A 17 3.50 -11.83 6.39
N LEU A 18 3.84 -10.60 6.78
CA LEU A 18 3.24 -9.41 6.22
C LEU A 18 3.48 -9.31 4.71
N ILE A 19 4.71 -9.55 4.27
CA ILE A 19 5.05 -9.57 2.83
C ILE A 19 4.21 -10.61 2.09
N SER A 20 4.05 -11.80 2.67
CA SER A 20 3.26 -12.88 2.08
C SER A 20 1.80 -12.48 1.92
N VAL A 21 1.20 -11.87 2.94
CA VAL A 21 -0.19 -11.39 2.89
C VAL A 21 -0.33 -10.28 1.85
N MET A 22 0.60 -9.32 1.83
CA MET A 22 0.58 -8.23 0.84
C MET A 22 0.70 -8.78 -0.58
N HIS A 23 1.57 -9.76 -0.80
CA HIS A 23 1.70 -10.40 -2.10
C HIS A 23 0.38 -11.05 -2.55
N GLN A 24 -0.35 -11.61 -1.63
CA GLN A 24 -1.64 -12.24 -1.89
C GLN A 24 -2.71 -11.23 -2.32
N ILE A 25 -2.73 -10.03 -1.71
CA ILE A 25 -3.79 -9.04 -1.96
C ILE A 25 -3.43 -7.98 -3.01
N CYS A 26 -2.16 -7.78 -3.32
CA CYS A 26 -1.71 -6.77 -4.29
C CYS A 26 -2.31 -6.89 -5.69
N PRO A 27 -2.58 -8.09 -6.24
CA PRO A 27 -3.25 -8.18 -7.54
C PRO A 27 -4.59 -7.45 -7.59
N GLU A 28 -5.36 -7.46 -6.51
CA GLU A 28 -6.61 -6.71 -6.40
C GLU A 28 -6.37 -5.20 -6.42
N THR A 29 -5.34 -4.74 -5.70
CA THR A 29 -4.95 -3.32 -5.70
C THR A 29 -4.58 -2.87 -7.10
N ARG A 30 -3.73 -3.64 -7.78
CA ARG A 30 -3.25 -3.30 -9.13
C ARG A 30 -4.39 -3.25 -10.15
N ALA A 31 -5.38 -4.11 -10.00
CA ALA A 31 -6.53 -4.20 -10.89
C ALA A 31 -7.63 -3.17 -10.57
N PHE A 32 -7.52 -2.46 -9.45
CA PHE A 32 -8.55 -1.51 -9.04
C PHE A 32 -8.59 -0.31 -10.00
N ALA A 33 -9.81 0.20 -10.24
CA ALA A 33 -10.03 1.30 -11.16
C ALA A 33 -9.15 2.51 -10.80
N GLY A 34 -8.39 3.01 -11.76
CA GLY A 34 -7.51 4.15 -11.59
C GLY A 34 -6.09 3.84 -11.15
N CYS A 35 -5.78 2.60 -10.78
CA CYS A 35 -4.42 2.21 -10.43
C CYS A 35 -3.57 2.07 -11.70
N LEU A 36 -2.52 2.90 -11.80
CA LEU A 36 -1.61 2.92 -12.95
C LEU A 36 -0.35 2.11 -12.71
N SER A 37 0.15 2.09 -11.46
CA SER A 37 1.32 1.29 -11.10
C SER A 37 1.33 0.99 -9.62
N LEU A 38 2.02 -0.09 -9.24
CA LEU A 38 2.14 -0.55 -7.87
C LEU A 38 3.48 -1.25 -7.69
N LYS A 39 4.27 -0.80 -6.72
CA LYS A 39 5.52 -1.47 -6.32
C LYS A 39 5.49 -1.70 -4.82
N MET A 40 5.83 -2.91 -4.41
CA MET A 40 6.08 -3.23 -3.00
C MET A 40 7.59 -3.18 -2.76
N CYS A 41 8.00 -2.33 -1.84
CA CYS A 41 9.40 -2.17 -1.45
C CYS A 41 9.55 -2.51 0.04
N VAL A 42 10.70 -3.08 0.42
CA VAL A 42 10.93 -3.56 1.77
C VAL A 42 12.21 -2.98 2.32
N GLU A 43 12.15 -2.43 3.53
CA GLU A 43 13.31 -2.03 4.33
C GLU A 43 13.41 -2.98 5.53
N ARG A 44 14.20 -4.06 5.40
CA ARG A 44 14.25 -5.12 6.43
C ARG A 44 14.77 -4.62 7.76
N GLU A 45 15.75 -3.75 7.77
CA GLU A 45 16.31 -3.19 9.01
C GLU A 45 15.29 -2.37 9.80
N LEU A 46 14.32 -1.77 9.12
CA LEU A 46 13.26 -1.00 9.75
C LEU A 46 11.97 -1.79 9.95
N ASN A 47 11.96 -3.06 9.56
CA ASN A 47 10.77 -3.91 9.64
C ASN A 47 9.58 -3.30 8.88
N LYS A 48 9.85 -2.73 7.70
CA LYS A 48 8.95 -1.82 7.00
C LYS A 48 8.67 -2.28 5.57
N VAL A 49 7.40 -2.24 5.19
CA VAL A 49 6.93 -2.44 3.83
C VAL A 49 6.34 -1.13 3.33
N GLN A 50 6.76 -0.69 2.15
CA GLN A 50 6.20 0.49 1.50
C GLN A 50 5.68 0.13 0.13
N PHE A 51 4.54 0.75 -0.21
CA PHE A 51 3.99 0.67 -1.54
C PHE A 51 4.14 2.01 -2.23
N PHE A 52 4.78 2.00 -3.39
CA PHE A 52 4.88 3.16 -4.27
C PHE A 52 3.83 2.97 -5.37
N GLN A 53 2.82 3.82 -5.33
CA GLN A 53 1.63 3.69 -6.16
C GLN A 53 1.50 4.91 -7.06
N GLU A 54 0.97 4.72 -8.26
CA GLU A 54 0.50 5.82 -9.07
C GLU A 54 -0.97 5.57 -9.42
N TRP A 55 -1.77 6.62 -9.27
CA TRP A 55 -3.22 6.58 -9.51
C TRP A 55 -3.60 7.71 -10.47
N GLU A 56 -4.66 7.51 -11.25
CA GLU A 56 -5.16 8.55 -12.14
C GLU A 56 -5.52 9.82 -11.38
N THR A 57 -6.21 9.68 -10.25
CA THR A 57 -6.57 10.78 -9.35
C THR A 57 -6.49 10.34 -7.90
N LYS A 58 -6.45 11.32 -6.99
CA LYS A 58 -6.54 11.06 -5.55
C LYS A 58 -7.85 10.35 -5.19
N SER A 59 -8.96 10.74 -5.85
CA SER A 59 -10.27 10.14 -5.62
C SER A 59 -10.29 8.64 -5.93
N HIS A 60 -9.58 8.20 -6.96
CA HIS A 60 -9.45 6.78 -7.28
C HIS A 60 -8.75 6.03 -6.14
N GLN A 61 -7.67 6.59 -5.61
CA GLN A 61 -6.94 5.96 -4.50
C GLN A 61 -7.80 5.92 -3.23
N GLU A 62 -8.52 7.00 -2.94
CA GLU A 62 -9.41 7.05 -1.77
C GLU A 62 -10.54 6.01 -1.89
N ALA A 63 -11.12 5.86 -3.06
CA ALA A 63 -12.13 4.82 -3.31
C ALA A 63 -11.56 3.41 -3.09
N TYR A 64 -10.33 3.17 -3.56
CA TYR A 64 -9.62 1.92 -3.28
C TYR A 64 -9.42 1.73 -1.78
N GLY A 65 -8.95 2.76 -1.07
CA GLY A 65 -8.71 2.71 0.37
C GLY A 65 -9.96 2.31 1.15
N ASP A 66 -11.08 2.93 0.83
CA ASP A 66 -12.37 2.61 1.45
C ASP A 66 -12.78 1.16 1.18
N TRP A 67 -12.61 0.71 -0.07
CA TRP A 67 -12.89 -0.66 -0.45
C TRP A 67 -11.98 -1.65 0.30
N ARG A 68 -10.68 -1.35 0.39
CA ARG A 68 -9.72 -2.23 1.06
C ARG A 68 -10.01 -2.33 2.57
N MET A 69 -10.39 -1.25 3.21
CA MET A 69 -10.76 -1.28 4.63
C MET A 69 -11.92 -2.25 4.90
N ALA A 70 -12.85 -2.37 3.95
CA ALA A 70 -13.97 -3.30 4.04
C ALA A 70 -13.64 -4.69 3.48
N ASN A 71 -12.53 -4.86 2.77
CA ASN A 71 -12.19 -6.09 2.05
C ASN A 71 -10.70 -6.42 2.20
N GLY A 72 -10.38 -7.32 3.11
CA GLY A 72 -9.05 -7.88 3.26
C GLY A 72 -8.11 -7.15 4.21
N PHE A 73 -8.44 -5.94 4.69
CA PHE A 73 -7.58 -5.25 5.65
C PHE A 73 -7.47 -6.01 6.97
N ASP A 74 -8.47 -6.79 7.33
CA ASP A 74 -8.45 -7.68 8.48
C ASP A 74 -7.34 -8.75 8.43
N LEU A 75 -6.82 -9.05 7.23
CA LEU A 75 -5.65 -9.92 7.07
C LEU A 75 -4.33 -9.19 7.38
N VAL A 76 -4.31 -7.88 7.23
CA VAL A 76 -3.13 -7.02 7.40
C VAL A 76 -3.04 -6.50 8.83
N ASP A 77 -4.14 -6.01 9.36
CA ASP A 77 -4.20 -5.30 10.64
C ASP A 77 -3.51 -6.03 11.81
N PRO A 78 -3.70 -7.35 12.00
CA PRO A 78 -3.02 -8.06 13.08
C PRO A 78 -1.49 -8.15 12.94
N LEU A 79 -0.97 -7.90 11.74
CA LEU A 79 0.45 -8.07 11.42
C LEU A 79 1.24 -6.75 11.48
N ILE A 80 0.57 -5.62 11.64
CA ILE A 80 1.20 -4.31 11.62
C ILE A 80 1.25 -3.68 13.01
N ASP A 81 2.29 -2.89 13.22
CA ASP A 81 2.51 -2.10 14.43
C ASP A 81 2.15 -0.64 14.13
N GLY A 82 1.09 -0.16 14.75
CA GLY A 82 0.55 1.16 14.49
C GLY A 82 -0.28 1.25 13.21
N GLU A 83 -0.74 2.45 12.90
CA GLU A 83 -1.54 2.72 11.71
C GLU A 83 -0.66 2.84 10.46
N PRO A 84 -1.18 2.47 9.27
CA PRO A 84 -0.46 2.73 8.03
C PRO A 84 -0.20 4.23 7.83
N GLY A 85 0.99 4.55 7.34
CA GLY A 85 1.30 5.90 6.86
C GLY A 85 0.85 6.04 5.42
N ILE A 86 0.40 7.23 5.05
CA ILE A 86 0.03 7.54 3.67
C ILE A 86 0.44 8.96 3.32
N VAL A 87 1.11 9.12 2.18
CA VAL A 87 1.56 10.42 1.68
C VAL A 87 1.17 10.53 0.21
N TYR A 88 0.59 11.67 -0.16
CA TYR A 88 0.18 11.96 -1.53
C TYR A 88 1.10 12.99 -2.16
N PHE A 89 1.47 12.76 -3.41
CA PHE A 89 2.27 13.69 -4.22
C PHE A 89 1.58 13.95 -5.54
N ASP A 90 1.39 15.22 -5.88
CA ASP A 90 0.99 15.57 -7.24
C ASP A 90 2.21 15.41 -8.16
N VAL A 91 2.05 14.72 -9.27
CA VAL A 91 3.10 14.62 -10.27
C VAL A 91 3.22 15.97 -10.96
N HIS A 92 4.36 16.67 -10.77
CA HIS A 92 4.61 17.96 -11.40
C HIS A 92 5.16 17.79 -12.82
N THR A 93 6.13 16.91 -12.98
CA THR A 93 6.80 16.69 -14.26
C THR A 93 7.25 15.24 -14.39
N THR A 94 6.98 14.66 -15.55
CA THR A 94 7.50 13.33 -15.93
C THR A 94 8.53 13.52 -17.04
N TYR A 95 9.71 12.99 -16.82
CA TYR A 95 10.81 13.09 -17.79
C TYR A 95 10.88 11.85 -18.68
#